data_b018f54ad77fafd08e9b1c24d40d0260
#
_entry.id   b018f54ad77fafd08e9b1c24d40d0260
#
_cell.length_a   1.000
_cell.length_b   1.000
_cell.length_c   1.000
_cell.angle_alpha   90.00
_cell.angle_beta   90.00
_cell.angle_gamma   90.00
#
_symmetry.space_group_name_H-M   'P 1'
#
loop_
_entity.id
_entity.type
_entity.pdbx_description
1 polymer ?
#
loop_
_entity_poly.entity_id
_entity_poly.type
_entity_poly.pdbx_seq_one_letter_code
_entity_poly.pdbx_strand_id
1 'polypeptide(L)'
;MKKIILGTFISVMIMGSSFAACTYNLDATQAQLSQIDSTMARFPNLLGAKASFNVEASSSVKSYMAMSNAFANNKISYPNLAFQDVPGDKVISAGGTVAFEIKLKIPTYVLPAGETITFFPILIAATNGNHNAFNIALIHMNGQSTNTNNNILLLINGGTQSSGVLTLKPENTADGYQTFGFYVNQNSKQIGYIFNGVNKGYISGYDSNGSTLSFMAGGGTGAIATSASVVGQNLSIEFITDHTKLANTYPTGTKDICGTTL
;
A
#
# COMPACT_ATOMS: atom_id res chain seq x y z
N MET A 1 -68.95 4.51 30.58
CA MET A 1 -68.06 3.57 29.89
C MET A 1 -67.00 4.35 29.15
N LYS A 2 -65.75 4.38 29.68
CA LYS A 2 -64.62 5.06 29.03
C LYS A 2 -63.82 4.00 28.26
N LYS A 3 -63.74 4.14 26.95
CA LYS A 3 -62.89 3.28 26.12
C LYS A 3 -61.44 3.80 26.11
N ILE A 4 -60.53 3.05 26.68
CA ILE A 4 -59.07 3.32 26.61
C ILE A 4 -58.59 2.69 25.29
N ILE A 5 -58.10 3.53 24.38
CA ILE A 5 -57.43 3.09 23.15
C ILE A 5 -55.92 2.95 23.47
N LEU A 6 -55.47 1.71 23.53
CA LEU A 6 -54.04 1.38 23.75
C LEU A 6 -53.32 1.47 22.39
N GLY A 7 -52.64 2.56 22.17
CA GLY A 7 -51.81 2.73 20.96
C GLY A 7 -50.49 1.97 21.11
N THR A 8 -50.31 0.92 20.33
CA THR A 8 -49.07 0.16 20.25
C THR A 8 -48.07 0.93 19.38
N PHE A 9 -47.07 1.54 19.99
CA PHE A 9 -45.93 2.11 19.29
C PHE A 9 -45.00 0.97 18.83
N ILE A 10 -45.01 0.66 17.54
CA ILE A 10 -44.03 -0.22 16.92
C ILE A 10 -42.77 0.63 16.65
N SER A 11 -41.77 0.52 17.52
CA SER A 11 -40.42 1.06 17.29
C SER A 11 -39.74 0.18 16.24
N VAL A 12 -39.70 0.63 14.99
CA VAL A 12 -38.80 0.05 13.97
C VAL A 12 -37.39 0.41 14.32
N MET A 13 -36.66 -0.49 14.96
CA MET A 13 -35.20 -0.41 15.07
C MET A 13 -34.59 -0.61 13.69
N ILE A 14 -34.24 0.49 13.02
CA ILE A 14 -33.36 0.45 11.86
C ILE A 14 -31.99 0.03 12.39
N MET A 15 -31.69 -1.27 12.33
CA MET A 15 -30.31 -1.74 12.50
C MET A 15 -29.51 -1.25 11.28
N GLY A 16 -28.96 -0.06 11.39
CA GLY A 16 -27.91 0.38 10.50
C GLY A 16 -26.75 -0.59 10.66
N SER A 17 -26.53 -1.44 9.66
CA SER A 17 -25.32 -2.23 9.56
C SER A 17 -24.15 -1.24 9.43
N SER A 18 -23.51 -0.93 10.56
CA SER A 18 -22.22 -0.24 10.52
C SER A 18 -21.24 -1.22 9.89
N PHE A 19 -21.01 -1.06 8.60
CA PHE A 19 -19.90 -1.75 7.95
C PHE A 19 -18.63 -1.27 8.66
N ALA A 20 -17.92 -2.20 9.29
CA ALA A 20 -16.61 -1.88 9.87
C ALA A 20 -15.72 -1.29 8.77
N ALA A 21 -15.09 -0.16 9.05
CA ALA A 21 -14.18 0.48 8.10
C ALA A 21 -13.13 -0.53 7.63
N CYS A 22 -12.96 -0.65 6.31
CA CYS A 22 -11.99 -1.55 5.71
C CYS A 22 -10.57 -0.96 5.82
N THR A 23 -10.02 -0.93 7.03
CA THR A 23 -8.71 -0.35 7.28
C THR A 23 -7.64 -1.44 7.36
N TYR A 24 -6.58 -1.30 6.59
CA TYR A 24 -5.37 -2.09 6.74
C TYR A 24 -4.45 -1.43 7.78
N ASN A 25 -3.85 -2.21 8.68
CA ASN A 25 -2.97 -1.68 9.71
C ASN A 25 -1.55 -2.23 9.54
N LEU A 26 -0.57 -1.34 9.65
CA LEU A 26 0.86 -1.66 9.63
C LEU A 26 1.37 -1.81 11.08
N ASP A 27 0.85 -2.77 11.82
CA ASP A 27 0.97 -2.89 13.26
C ASP A 27 1.96 -3.97 13.74
N ALA A 28 2.75 -4.57 12.83
CA ALA A 28 3.83 -5.48 13.22
C ALA A 28 4.79 -4.81 14.22
N THR A 29 5.15 -5.57 15.25
CA THR A 29 6.09 -5.11 16.27
C THR A 29 7.54 -5.19 15.81
N GLN A 30 8.45 -4.44 16.46
CA GLN A 30 9.89 -4.57 16.21
C GLN A 30 10.38 -6.00 16.46
N ALA A 31 9.83 -6.69 17.48
CA ALA A 31 10.22 -8.07 17.80
C ALA A 31 9.86 -9.04 16.65
N GLN A 32 8.69 -8.90 16.03
CA GLN A 32 8.30 -9.70 14.87
C GLN A 32 9.20 -9.42 13.65
N LEU A 33 9.48 -8.14 13.36
CA LEU A 33 10.37 -7.78 12.27
C LEU A 33 11.76 -8.36 12.48
N SER A 34 12.29 -8.31 13.70
CA SER A 34 13.61 -8.87 14.04
C SER A 34 13.66 -10.41 13.99
N GLN A 35 12.52 -11.09 14.14
CA GLN A 35 12.43 -12.54 13.90
C GLN A 35 12.46 -12.90 12.41
N ILE A 36 11.94 -12.02 11.56
CA ILE A 36 11.99 -12.20 10.10
C ILE A 36 13.41 -11.93 9.61
N ASP A 37 13.98 -10.81 10.01
CA ASP A 37 15.35 -10.39 9.72
C ASP A 37 15.82 -9.43 10.81
N SER A 38 16.92 -9.78 11.49
CA SER A 38 17.48 -9.01 12.61
C SER A 38 17.94 -7.59 12.22
N THR A 39 18.10 -7.32 10.93
CA THR A 39 18.49 -6.00 10.40
C THR A 39 17.28 -5.08 10.11
N MET A 40 16.06 -5.61 10.12
CA MET A 40 14.85 -4.82 9.89
C MET A 40 14.55 -3.90 11.07
N ALA A 41 14.53 -2.59 10.83
CA ALA A 41 14.03 -1.61 11.77
C ALA A 41 12.58 -1.23 11.43
N ARG A 42 11.76 -1.08 12.46
CA ARG A 42 10.38 -0.61 12.32
C ARG A 42 10.37 0.89 11.99
N PHE A 43 9.44 1.34 11.14
CA PHE A 43 9.24 2.78 10.93
C PHE A 43 9.03 3.50 12.28
N PRO A 44 9.66 4.68 12.48
CA PRO A 44 9.55 5.45 13.72
C PRO A 44 8.11 5.84 14.05
N ASN A 45 7.31 6.20 13.04
CA ASN A 45 5.93 6.62 13.21
C ASN A 45 5.00 5.74 12.37
N LEU A 46 4.10 5.03 13.05
CA LEU A 46 3.04 4.21 12.44
C LEU A 46 1.68 4.65 13.01
N LEU A 47 0.73 4.90 12.11
CA LEU A 47 -0.65 5.24 12.45
C LEU A 47 -1.60 4.55 11.47
N GLY A 48 -2.19 3.44 11.89
CA GLY A 48 -3.04 2.62 11.02
C GLY A 48 -2.28 2.13 9.80
N ALA A 49 -2.71 2.53 8.63
CA ALA A 49 -2.10 2.18 7.33
C ALA A 49 -0.98 3.14 6.88
N LYS A 50 -0.58 4.08 7.72
CA LYS A 50 0.43 5.08 7.40
C LYS A 50 1.73 4.81 8.14
N ALA A 51 2.84 4.76 7.38
CA ALA A 51 4.20 4.69 7.87
C ALA A 51 4.96 5.97 7.50
N SER A 52 5.70 6.57 8.45
CA SER A 52 6.45 7.80 8.19
C SER A 52 7.71 7.91 9.05
N PHE A 53 8.62 8.74 8.59
CA PHE A 53 9.78 9.19 9.35
C PHE A 53 10.11 10.64 9.03
N ASN A 54 10.77 11.33 9.97
CA ASN A 54 11.38 12.62 9.71
C ASN A 54 12.79 12.38 9.19
N VAL A 55 13.17 13.10 8.14
CA VAL A 55 14.53 13.04 7.62
C VAL A 55 15.48 13.71 8.61
N GLU A 56 16.48 12.97 9.02
CA GLU A 56 17.54 13.44 9.90
C GLU A 56 18.88 13.45 9.16
N ALA A 57 19.73 14.41 9.48
CA ALA A 57 21.11 14.38 9.02
C ALA A 57 21.80 13.12 9.56
N SER A 58 22.50 12.40 8.67
CA SER A 58 23.17 11.14 9.04
C SER A 58 24.26 10.83 8.03
N SER A 59 25.38 10.32 8.50
CA SER A 59 26.44 9.75 7.64
C SER A 59 26.20 8.26 7.34
N SER A 60 25.18 7.63 7.96
CA SER A 60 24.89 6.22 7.80
C SER A 60 23.53 6.00 7.16
N VAL A 61 23.38 4.85 6.50
CA VAL A 61 22.11 4.39 5.94
C VAL A 61 21.14 4.08 7.07
N LYS A 62 19.90 4.57 6.95
CA LYS A 62 18.75 4.17 7.79
C LYS A 62 17.73 3.48 6.90
N SER A 63 17.28 2.31 7.31
CA SER A 63 16.28 1.53 6.58
C SER A 63 15.17 1.09 7.52
N TYR A 64 13.93 1.23 7.07
CA TYR A 64 12.73 0.93 7.85
C TYR A 64 11.79 0.02 7.08
N MET A 65 11.04 -0.80 7.82
CA MET A 65 10.01 -1.66 7.30
C MET A 65 8.74 -1.56 8.15
N ALA A 66 7.57 -1.72 7.50
CA ALA A 66 6.30 -1.89 8.17
C ALA A 66 5.41 -2.86 7.38
N MET A 67 4.65 -3.68 8.11
CA MET A 67 3.65 -4.61 7.59
C MET A 67 2.61 -4.85 8.68
N SER A 68 1.54 -5.58 8.39
CA SER A 68 0.60 -5.96 9.43
C SER A 68 1.19 -7.02 10.37
N ASN A 69 0.70 -7.05 11.60
CA ASN A 69 1.00 -8.11 12.58
C ASN A 69 0.66 -9.51 12.02
N ALA A 70 -0.50 -9.63 11.36
CA ALA A 70 -0.93 -10.90 10.80
C ALA A 70 -0.01 -11.40 9.68
N PHE A 71 0.40 -10.51 8.77
CA PHE A 71 1.33 -10.88 7.70
C PHE A 71 2.75 -11.18 8.24
N ALA A 72 3.22 -10.44 9.24
CA ALA A 72 4.47 -10.73 9.92
C ALA A 72 4.46 -12.15 10.55
N ASN A 73 3.37 -12.52 11.22
CA ASN A 73 3.21 -13.87 11.78
C ASN A 73 3.17 -14.96 10.69
N ASN A 74 2.51 -14.68 9.55
CA ASN A 74 2.55 -15.58 8.40
C ASN A 74 3.99 -15.78 7.92
N LYS A 75 4.75 -14.69 7.73
CA LYS A 75 6.16 -14.79 7.32
C LYS A 75 7.04 -15.54 8.32
N ILE A 76 6.84 -15.36 9.61
CA ILE A 76 7.53 -16.11 10.67
C ILE A 76 7.17 -17.60 10.59
N SER A 77 5.91 -17.93 10.30
CA SER A 77 5.46 -19.32 10.15
C SER A 77 5.98 -20.00 8.89
N TYR A 78 6.30 -19.22 7.87
CA TYR A 78 6.86 -19.69 6.59
C TYR A 78 8.24 -19.07 6.32
N PRO A 79 9.27 -19.32 7.15
CA PRO A 79 10.55 -18.61 7.09
C PRO A 79 11.29 -18.81 5.75
N ASN A 80 11.12 -19.97 5.12
CA ASN A 80 11.80 -20.33 3.88
C ASN A 80 11.12 -19.81 2.60
N LEU A 81 9.88 -19.31 2.69
CA LEU A 81 9.21 -18.72 1.55
C LEU A 81 9.72 -17.28 1.30
N ALA A 82 9.87 -16.90 0.05
CA ALA A 82 10.04 -15.48 -0.30
C ALA A 82 8.77 -14.69 0.11
N PHE A 83 8.89 -13.40 0.39
CA PHE A 83 7.74 -12.60 0.82
C PHE A 83 6.54 -12.69 -0.12
N GLN A 84 6.79 -12.72 -1.43
CA GLN A 84 5.75 -12.83 -2.46
C GLN A 84 4.97 -14.16 -2.44
N ASP A 85 5.53 -15.20 -1.83
CA ASP A 85 4.92 -16.53 -1.74
C ASP A 85 4.25 -16.79 -0.39
N VAL A 86 4.39 -15.84 0.56
CA VAL A 86 3.75 -15.94 1.88
C VAL A 86 2.25 -15.63 1.74
N PRO A 87 1.36 -16.44 2.36
CA PRO A 87 -0.06 -16.12 2.40
C PRO A 87 -0.30 -14.71 2.92
N GLY A 88 -1.10 -13.94 2.19
CA GLY A 88 -1.53 -12.61 2.65
C GLY A 88 -2.48 -12.72 3.86
N ASP A 89 -2.72 -11.61 4.51
CA ASP A 89 -3.56 -11.51 5.70
C ASP A 89 -4.97 -10.99 5.42
N LYS A 90 -5.25 -10.63 4.17
CA LYS A 90 -6.60 -10.25 3.70
C LYS A 90 -7.06 -11.20 2.62
N VAL A 91 -8.19 -11.87 2.85
CA VAL A 91 -8.85 -12.68 1.83
C VAL A 91 -9.53 -11.75 0.82
N ILE A 92 -9.30 -12.01 -0.46
CA ILE A 92 -9.95 -11.29 -1.56
C ILE A 92 -10.79 -12.24 -2.40
N SER A 93 -11.83 -11.69 -3.05
CA SER A 93 -12.66 -12.47 -3.97
C SER A 93 -11.84 -12.95 -5.17
N ALA A 94 -12.02 -14.20 -5.57
CA ALA A 94 -11.39 -14.75 -6.77
C ALA A 94 -11.94 -14.15 -8.08
N GLY A 95 -13.00 -13.32 -8.02
CA GLY A 95 -13.59 -12.66 -9.18
C GLY A 95 -13.94 -11.20 -8.89
N GLY A 96 -14.23 -10.48 -9.97
CA GLY A 96 -14.54 -9.05 -9.90
C GLY A 96 -13.30 -8.17 -9.90
N THR A 97 -13.48 -6.90 -9.56
CA THR A 97 -12.41 -5.90 -9.50
C THR A 97 -12.23 -5.41 -8.08
N VAL A 98 -10.99 -5.37 -7.60
CA VAL A 98 -10.61 -4.87 -6.27
C VAL A 98 -9.77 -3.62 -6.44
N ALA A 99 -10.04 -2.57 -5.64
CA ALA A 99 -9.27 -1.33 -5.65
C ALA A 99 -8.70 -0.96 -4.29
N PHE A 100 -7.62 -0.21 -4.33
CA PHE A 100 -6.95 0.44 -3.21
C PHE A 100 -6.11 1.61 -3.71
N GLU A 101 -5.66 2.46 -2.80
CA GLU A 101 -4.76 3.57 -3.13
C GLU A 101 -3.50 3.55 -2.28
N ILE A 102 -2.44 4.12 -2.84
CA ILE A 102 -1.17 4.38 -2.14
C ILE A 102 -0.87 5.87 -2.28
N LYS A 103 -0.62 6.54 -1.16
CA LYS A 103 -0.14 7.91 -1.13
C LYS A 103 1.31 7.95 -0.67
N LEU A 104 2.13 8.67 -1.43
CA LEU A 104 3.53 8.91 -1.10
C LEU A 104 3.76 10.38 -0.86
N LYS A 105 4.26 10.75 0.31
CA LYS A 105 4.79 12.09 0.58
C LYS A 105 6.30 12.04 0.43
N ILE A 106 6.81 12.57 -0.67
CA ILE A 106 8.21 12.49 -1.10
C ILE A 106 8.68 13.85 -1.64
N PRO A 107 9.99 14.15 -1.61
CA PRO A 107 10.52 15.35 -2.26
C PRO A 107 10.26 15.32 -3.77
N THR A 108 9.86 16.46 -4.35
CA THR A 108 9.66 16.62 -5.79
C THR A 108 10.92 17.15 -6.52
N TYR A 109 11.95 17.52 -5.79
CA TYR A 109 13.25 17.96 -6.31
C TYR A 109 14.31 16.87 -6.15
N VAL A 110 15.35 16.92 -6.98
CA VAL A 110 16.47 15.97 -6.93
C VAL A 110 17.39 16.33 -5.77
N LEU A 111 17.75 15.34 -4.95
CA LEU A 111 18.71 15.50 -3.87
C LEU A 111 20.14 15.71 -4.41
N PRO A 112 21.02 16.39 -3.66
CA PRO A 112 22.44 16.50 -3.97
C PRO A 112 23.14 15.15 -4.14
N ALA A 113 24.31 15.18 -4.79
CA ALA A 113 25.14 13.99 -4.95
C ALA A 113 25.53 13.38 -3.60
N GLY A 114 25.41 12.06 -3.48
CA GLY A 114 25.72 11.32 -2.26
C GLY A 114 24.56 11.23 -1.26
N GLU A 115 23.51 12.02 -1.40
CA GLU A 115 22.29 11.92 -0.59
C GLU A 115 21.27 11.00 -1.25
N THR A 116 20.56 10.19 -0.47
CA THR A 116 19.56 9.28 -1.01
C THR A 116 18.36 9.14 -0.10
N ILE A 117 17.18 9.16 -0.69
CA ILE A 117 15.92 8.77 -0.05
C ILE A 117 15.30 7.67 -0.90
N THR A 118 14.80 6.63 -0.23
CA THR A 118 14.12 5.51 -0.88
C THR A 118 12.80 5.23 -0.19
N PHE A 119 11.75 4.97 -0.98
CA PHE A 119 10.48 4.41 -0.54
C PHE A 119 10.07 3.28 -1.46
N PHE A 120 9.50 2.21 -0.89
CA PHE A 120 9.02 1.06 -1.65
C PHE A 120 7.77 0.45 -0.99
N PRO A 121 6.58 1.04 -1.17
CA PRO A 121 5.34 0.34 -0.86
C PRO A 121 5.14 -0.82 -1.84
N ILE A 122 4.74 -1.96 -1.29
CA ILE A 122 4.50 -3.19 -2.04
C ILE A 122 3.14 -3.75 -1.64
N LEU A 123 2.34 -4.14 -2.64
CA LEU A 123 1.24 -5.07 -2.48
C LEU A 123 1.68 -6.44 -2.98
N ILE A 124 1.36 -7.46 -2.23
CA ILE A 124 1.60 -8.86 -2.57
C ILE A 124 0.25 -9.56 -2.58
N ALA A 125 -0.02 -10.31 -3.65
CA ALA A 125 -1.16 -11.23 -3.72
C ALA A 125 -0.65 -12.66 -3.90
N ALA A 126 -1.09 -13.56 -3.03
CA ALA A 126 -0.74 -14.98 -3.09
C ALA A 126 -1.95 -15.84 -3.48
N THR A 127 -1.68 -16.97 -4.14
CA THR A 127 -2.67 -18.02 -4.45
C THR A 127 -2.95 -18.87 -3.22
N ASN A 128 -3.97 -19.72 -3.27
CA ASN A 128 -4.24 -20.72 -2.23
C ASN A 128 -3.10 -21.75 -2.02
N GLY A 129 -2.22 -21.90 -2.99
CA GLY A 129 -1.07 -22.81 -2.91
C GLY A 129 0.20 -22.16 -2.37
N ASN A 130 0.12 -20.97 -1.75
CA ASN A 130 1.26 -20.21 -1.25
C ASN A 130 2.29 -19.90 -2.34
N HIS A 131 1.82 -19.48 -3.50
CA HIS A 131 2.63 -18.99 -4.61
C HIS A 131 2.25 -17.56 -4.94
N ASN A 132 3.22 -16.79 -5.42
CA ASN A 132 2.95 -15.45 -5.92
C ASN A 132 1.89 -15.49 -7.04
N ALA A 133 0.79 -14.77 -6.86
CA ALA A 133 -0.17 -14.53 -7.92
C ALA A 133 0.25 -13.30 -8.73
N PHE A 134 0.47 -12.20 -8.05
CA PHE A 134 1.03 -10.96 -8.58
C PHE A 134 1.57 -10.10 -7.43
N ASN A 135 2.44 -9.17 -7.75
CA ASN A 135 2.81 -8.08 -6.85
C ASN A 135 2.85 -6.75 -7.60
N ILE A 136 2.59 -5.68 -6.87
CA ILE A 136 2.67 -4.30 -7.33
C ILE A 136 3.62 -3.58 -6.39
N ALA A 137 4.73 -3.07 -6.92
CA ALA A 137 5.68 -2.30 -6.16
C ALA A 137 5.85 -0.91 -6.76
N LEU A 138 5.82 0.10 -5.92
CA LEU A 138 6.31 1.43 -6.25
C LEU A 138 7.68 1.58 -5.63
N ILE A 139 8.68 1.91 -6.42
CA ILE A 139 10.03 2.18 -5.92
C ILE A 139 10.35 3.63 -6.23
N HIS A 140 10.31 4.48 -5.21
CA HIS A 140 10.82 5.82 -5.30
C HIS A 140 12.27 5.82 -4.86
N MET A 141 13.15 6.32 -5.71
CA MET A 141 14.54 6.58 -5.40
C MET A 141 14.88 8.01 -5.79
N ASN A 142 15.36 8.77 -4.84
CA ASN A 142 15.83 10.12 -5.04
C ASN A 142 17.31 10.21 -4.63
N GLY A 143 18.16 10.53 -5.58
CA GLY A 143 19.61 10.65 -5.41
C GLY A 143 20.26 10.89 -6.77
N GLN A 144 21.43 11.49 -6.79
CA GLN A 144 22.19 11.70 -8.02
C GLN A 144 22.93 10.42 -8.43
N SER A 145 22.23 9.49 -9.05
CA SER A 145 22.85 8.47 -9.90
C SER A 145 22.19 8.50 -11.27
N THR A 146 22.87 8.04 -12.29
CA THR A 146 22.44 8.14 -13.70
C THR A 146 21.06 7.57 -13.99
N ASN A 147 20.47 6.75 -13.10
CA ASN A 147 19.20 6.07 -13.30
C ASN A 147 18.14 6.37 -12.22
N THR A 148 18.43 7.17 -11.20
CA THR A 148 17.56 7.33 -10.02
C THR A 148 17.15 8.77 -9.73
N ASN A 149 17.30 9.67 -10.69
CA ASN A 149 17.01 11.09 -10.53
C ASN A 149 15.53 11.37 -10.22
N ASN A 150 15.16 11.17 -8.94
CA ASN A 150 13.82 11.43 -8.44
C ASN A 150 12.72 10.78 -9.31
N ASN A 151 12.80 9.47 -9.49
CA ASN A 151 11.84 8.69 -10.24
C ASN A 151 11.01 7.81 -9.30
N ILE A 152 9.79 7.51 -9.72
CA ILE A 152 8.96 6.45 -9.17
C ILE A 152 8.89 5.34 -10.23
N LEU A 153 9.42 4.18 -9.91
CA LEU A 153 9.28 2.99 -10.74
C LEU A 153 8.05 2.23 -10.28
N LEU A 154 7.09 2.06 -11.18
CA LEU A 154 5.97 1.14 -10.97
C LEU A 154 6.34 -0.20 -11.58
N LEU A 155 6.47 -1.21 -10.74
CA LEU A 155 6.73 -2.60 -11.13
C LEU A 155 5.48 -3.44 -10.87
N ILE A 156 5.07 -4.20 -11.87
CA ILE A 156 4.02 -5.20 -11.71
C ILE A 156 4.62 -6.52 -12.16
N ASN A 157 4.56 -7.53 -11.30
CA ASN A 157 5.02 -8.87 -11.58
C ASN A 157 3.89 -9.85 -11.32
N GLY A 158 3.60 -10.72 -12.28
CA GLY A 158 2.46 -11.62 -12.23
C GLY A 158 2.69 -12.92 -13.01
N GLY A 159 3.70 -13.70 -12.62
CA GLY A 159 4.02 -14.97 -13.26
C GLY A 159 4.83 -14.81 -14.55
N THR A 160 4.42 -15.49 -15.63
CA THR A 160 5.11 -15.46 -16.93
C THR A 160 4.78 -14.22 -17.77
N GLN A 161 3.72 -13.50 -17.44
CA GLN A 161 3.40 -12.21 -18.04
C GLN A 161 4.47 -11.20 -17.63
N SER A 162 5.20 -10.69 -18.63
CA SER A 162 6.34 -9.82 -18.38
C SER A 162 5.92 -8.58 -17.60
N SER A 163 6.57 -8.37 -16.47
CA SER A 163 6.48 -7.18 -15.66
C SER A 163 6.74 -5.92 -16.49
N GLY A 164 5.73 -5.10 -16.64
CA GLY A 164 5.94 -3.73 -17.09
C GLY A 164 6.68 -2.94 -16.01
N VAL A 165 7.79 -2.31 -16.35
CA VAL A 165 8.41 -1.28 -15.53
C VAL A 165 8.04 0.06 -16.14
N LEU A 166 7.29 0.87 -15.40
CA LEU A 166 6.97 2.23 -15.80
C LEU A 166 7.75 3.21 -14.95
N THR A 167 8.38 4.17 -15.58
CA THR A 167 9.08 5.27 -14.91
C THR A 167 8.19 6.50 -14.89
N LEU A 168 7.86 6.98 -13.70
CA LEU A 168 7.04 8.15 -13.45
C LEU A 168 7.88 9.24 -12.76
N LYS A 169 7.52 10.49 -12.99
CA LYS A 169 8.11 11.64 -12.31
C LYS A 169 7.17 12.11 -11.22
N PRO A 170 7.67 12.40 -10.00
CA PRO A 170 6.87 13.12 -9.01
C PRO A 170 6.39 14.47 -9.56
N GLU A 171 5.14 14.80 -9.27
CA GLU A 171 4.50 16.05 -9.67
C GLU A 171 4.33 16.96 -8.45
N ASN A 172 4.30 18.27 -8.68
CA ASN A 172 3.94 19.22 -7.63
C ASN A 172 2.42 19.19 -7.43
N THR A 173 1.98 18.58 -6.34
CA THR A 173 0.58 18.48 -5.95
C THR A 173 0.26 19.44 -4.81
N ALA A 174 -1.00 19.88 -4.69
CA ALA A 174 -1.39 20.87 -3.69
C ALA A 174 -1.17 20.41 -2.24
N ASP A 175 -1.30 19.10 -1.98
CA ASP A 175 -1.11 18.48 -0.66
C ASP A 175 0.29 17.87 -0.46
N GLY A 176 1.14 17.89 -1.49
CA GLY A 176 2.49 17.32 -1.48
C GLY A 176 2.52 15.79 -1.57
N TYR A 177 1.39 15.14 -1.90
CA TYR A 177 1.32 13.69 -2.07
C TYR A 177 1.28 13.29 -3.54
N GLN A 178 1.99 12.20 -3.87
CA GLN A 178 1.76 11.45 -5.10
C GLN A 178 0.73 10.36 -4.79
N THR A 179 -0.38 10.35 -5.51
CA THR A 179 -1.47 9.39 -5.28
C THR A 179 -1.53 8.37 -6.41
N PHE A 180 -1.50 7.09 -6.04
CA PHE A 180 -1.65 5.96 -6.94
C PHE A 180 -2.92 5.21 -6.58
N GLY A 181 -3.89 5.16 -7.50
CA GLY A 181 -5.02 4.25 -7.42
C GLY A 181 -4.72 2.99 -8.23
N PHE A 182 -4.97 1.83 -7.68
CA PHE A 182 -4.87 0.55 -8.38
C PHE A 182 -6.22 -0.14 -8.43
N TYR A 183 -6.50 -0.80 -9.55
CA TYR A 183 -7.65 -1.67 -9.70
C TYR A 183 -7.24 -2.97 -10.39
N VAL A 184 -7.51 -4.07 -9.69
CA VAL A 184 -7.12 -5.42 -10.09
C VAL A 184 -8.36 -6.17 -10.51
N ASN A 185 -8.51 -6.46 -11.80
CA ASN A 185 -9.61 -7.22 -12.34
C ASN A 185 -9.23 -8.71 -12.34
N GLN A 186 -9.80 -9.47 -11.39
CA GLN A 186 -9.55 -10.91 -11.24
C GLN A 186 -10.15 -11.74 -12.38
N ASN A 187 -11.20 -11.24 -13.04
CA ASN A 187 -11.83 -11.97 -14.16
C ASN A 187 -10.98 -11.91 -15.43
N SER A 188 -10.49 -10.72 -15.79
CA SER A 188 -9.62 -10.52 -16.95
C SER A 188 -8.14 -10.70 -16.65
N LYS A 189 -7.78 -10.85 -15.36
CA LYS A 189 -6.39 -10.95 -14.87
C LYS A 189 -5.55 -9.75 -15.32
N GLN A 190 -6.07 -8.56 -15.14
CA GLN A 190 -5.44 -7.32 -15.53
C GLN A 190 -5.34 -6.34 -14.36
N ILE A 191 -4.25 -5.59 -14.34
CA ILE A 191 -4.00 -4.53 -13.36
C ILE A 191 -4.00 -3.19 -14.08
N GLY A 192 -4.85 -2.30 -13.61
CA GLY A 192 -4.88 -0.91 -14.06
C GLY A 192 -4.47 0.05 -12.96
N TYR A 193 -4.07 1.26 -13.33
CA TYR A 193 -3.68 2.27 -12.36
C TYR A 193 -4.14 3.68 -12.71
N ILE A 194 -4.20 4.51 -11.68
CA ILE A 194 -4.51 5.92 -11.72
C ILE A 194 -3.33 6.64 -11.05
N PHE A 195 -2.79 7.66 -11.68
CA PHE A 195 -1.72 8.47 -11.10
C PHE A 195 -2.17 9.92 -10.99
N ASN A 196 -2.14 10.47 -9.78
CA ASN A 196 -2.57 11.83 -9.44
C ASN A 196 -3.94 12.19 -10.07
N GLY A 197 -4.92 11.27 -9.94
CA GLY A 197 -6.28 11.44 -10.48
C GLY A 197 -6.44 11.11 -11.96
N VAL A 198 -5.37 10.81 -12.71
CA VAL A 198 -5.43 10.48 -14.14
C VAL A 198 -5.42 8.98 -14.35
N ASN A 199 -6.54 8.41 -14.80
CA ASN A 199 -6.63 6.98 -15.12
C ASN A 199 -5.80 6.64 -16.36
N LYS A 200 -4.85 5.73 -16.21
CA LYS A 200 -3.93 5.27 -17.27
C LYS A 200 -4.38 3.96 -17.93
N GLY A 201 -5.50 3.38 -17.47
CA GLY A 201 -6.02 2.12 -17.97
C GLY A 201 -5.27 0.91 -17.45
N TYR A 202 -5.53 -0.23 -18.09
CA TYR A 202 -4.84 -1.48 -17.79
C TYR A 202 -3.44 -1.49 -18.40
N ILE A 203 -2.43 -1.85 -17.62
CA ILE A 203 -1.01 -1.80 -18.03
C ILE A 203 -0.31 -3.14 -17.97
N SER A 204 -0.85 -4.14 -17.29
CA SER A 204 -0.25 -5.46 -17.14
C SER A 204 -1.29 -6.54 -16.90
N GLY A 205 -0.94 -7.75 -17.29
CA GLY A 205 -1.65 -8.98 -16.94
C GLY A 205 -0.91 -9.80 -15.89
N TYR A 206 -1.56 -10.86 -15.41
CA TYR A 206 -0.98 -11.84 -14.49
C TYR A 206 -1.62 -13.21 -14.72
N ASP A 207 -0.94 -14.30 -14.28
CA ASP A 207 -1.32 -15.65 -14.68
C ASP A 207 -2.37 -16.28 -13.76
N SER A 208 -2.31 -16.02 -12.47
CA SER A 208 -3.11 -16.71 -11.45
C SER A 208 -3.84 -15.72 -10.54
N ASN A 209 -5.12 -16.02 -10.26
CA ASN A 209 -5.90 -15.19 -9.34
C ASN A 209 -5.31 -15.23 -7.93
N GLY A 210 -5.23 -14.05 -7.31
CA GLY A 210 -4.92 -13.94 -5.90
C GLY A 210 -6.10 -14.41 -5.05
N SER A 211 -5.83 -15.12 -3.98
CA SER A 211 -6.81 -15.49 -2.95
C SER A 211 -6.65 -14.65 -1.68
N THR A 212 -5.42 -14.21 -1.44
CA THR A 212 -5.08 -13.33 -0.31
C THR A 212 -4.18 -12.21 -0.79
N LEU A 213 -4.21 -11.08 -0.08
CA LEU A 213 -3.27 -9.98 -0.28
C LEU A 213 -2.71 -9.46 1.04
N SER A 214 -1.60 -8.73 0.93
CA SER A 214 -0.98 -8.00 2.03
C SER A 214 -0.26 -6.77 1.50
N PHE A 215 -0.02 -5.81 2.40
CA PHE A 215 0.73 -4.60 2.10
C PHE A 215 1.97 -4.53 2.98
N MET A 216 3.05 -4.04 2.40
CA MET A 216 4.31 -3.74 3.08
C MET A 216 4.78 -2.35 2.70
N ALA A 217 5.33 -1.63 3.64
CA ALA A 217 6.02 -0.37 3.41
C ALA A 217 7.49 -0.51 3.77
N GLY A 218 8.35 -0.16 2.84
CA GLY A 218 9.76 0.01 3.08
C GLY A 218 10.21 1.43 2.78
N GLY A 219 11.24 1.90 3.43
CA GLY A 219 11.80 3.22 3.18
C GLY A 219 13.04 3.52 4.00
N GLY A 220 13.72 4.59 3.66
CA GLY A 220 14.91 4.99 4.39
C GLY A 220 15.69 6.11 3.72
N THR A 221 16.85 6.39 4.30
CA THR A 221 17.80 7.40 3.81
C THR A 221 19.19 6.79 3.69
N GLY A 222 19.95 7.21 2.68
CA GLY A 222 21.41 7.13 2.69
C GLY A 222 22.03 8.23 3.54
N ALA A 223 23.25 8.62 3.23
CA ALA A 223 23.87 9.79 3.85
C ALA A 223 23.04 11.05 3.52
N ILE A 224 22.76 11.88 4.54
CA ILE A 224 22.05 13.16 4.42
C ILE A 224 22.89 14.21 5.16
N ALA A 225 23.33 15.23 4.44
CA ALA A 225 24.10 16.33 5.04
C ALA A 225 23.23 17.17 5.99
N THR A 226 23.85 17.78 7.00
CA THR A 226 23.13 18.69 7.93
C THR A 226 22.53 19.90 7.25
N SER A 227 23.10 20.33 6.14
CA SER A 227 22.64 21.47 5.33
C SER A 227 21.58 21.08 4.29
N ALA A 228 21.21 19.81 4.18
CA ALA A 228 20.25 19.36 3.19
C ALA A 228 18.86 19.94 3.46
N SER A 229 18.22 20.47 2.43
CA SER A 229 16.88 21.08 2.51
C SER A 229 15.77 20.08 2.89
N VAL A 230 16.04 18.80 2.80
CA VAL A 230 15.14 17.72 3.17
C VAL A 230 15.15 17.41 4.67
N VAL A 231 16.18 17.86 5.42
CA VAL A 231 16.26 17.65 6.87
C VAL A 231 15.06 18.27 7.57
N GLY A 232 14.44 17.51 8.46
CA GLY A 232 13.21 17.89 9.18
C GLY A 232 11.91 17.64 8.40
N GLN A 233 11.97 17.31 7.12
CA GLN A 233 10.76 16.97 6.38
C GLN A 233 10.19 15.61 6.84
N ASN A 234 8.88 15.56 7.02
CA ASN A 234 8.16 14.31 7.26
C ASN A 234 7.81 13.65 5.93
N LEU A 235 8.34 12.47 5.70
CA LEU A 235 8.08 11.64 4.52
C LEU A 235 7.23 10.45 4.91
N SER A 236 6.32 10.01 4.02
CA SER A 236 5.38 8.95 4.39
C SER A 236 4.88 8.11 3.22
N ILE A 237 4.47 6.88 3.57
CA ILE A 237 3.66 5.97 2.75
C ILE A 237 2.33 5.79 3.48
N GLU A 238 1.23 5.79 2.76
CA GLU A 238 -0.09 5.49 3.30
C GLU A 238 -0.87 4.60 2.34
N PHE A 239 -1.42 3.49 2.84
CA PHE A 239 -2.33 2.62 2.09
C PHE A 239 -3.77 2.99 2.42
N ILE A 240 -4.58 3.28 1.41
CA ILE A 240 -6.00 3.58 1.55
C ILE A 240 -6.77 2.40 0.99
N THR A 241 -7.45 1.69 1.87
CA THR A 241 -8.17 0.45 1.56
C THR A 241 -9.67 0.55 1.84
N ASP A 242 -10.08 1.56 2.57
CA ASP A 242 -11.46 1.87 2.92
C ASP A 242 -12.14 2.63 1.78
N HIS A 243 -13.23 2.05 1.23
CA HIS A 243 -14.00 2.63 0.12
C HIS A 243 -14.44 4.08 0.37
N THR A 244 -14.71 4.46 1.63
CA THR A 244 -15.13 5.83 1.99
C THR A 244 -14.02 6.86 1.88
N LYS A 245 -12.75 6.42 1.74
CA LYS A 245 -11.55 7.26 1.68
C LYS A 245 -10.84 7.22 0.33
N LEU A 246 -11.25 6.33 -0.57
CA LEU A 246 -10.71 6.28 -1.92
C LEU A 246 -11.08 7.57 -2.66
N ALA A 247 -10.08 8.26 -3.21
CA ALA A 247 -10.24 9.57 -3.83
C ALA A 247 -10.48 9.49 -5.35
N ASN A 248 -10.11 8.37 -5.98
CA ASN A 248 -10.21 8.19 -7.43
C ASN A 248 -11.54 7.54 -7.83
N THR A 249 -11.91 7.69 -9.11
CA THR A 249 -13.04 6.99 -9.72
C THR A 249 -12.55 5.69 -10.36
N TYR A 250 -13.20 4.60 -10.02
CA TYR A 250 -12.86 3.25 -10.47
C TYR A 250 -13.91 2.68 -11.44
N PRO A 251 -13.62 1.62 -12.19
CA PRO A 251 -14.60 0.93 -13.02
C PRO A 251 -15.84 0.50 -12.23
N THR A 252 -17.01 0.56 -12.83
CA THR A 252 -18.28 0.16 -12.18
C THR A 252 -18.21 -1.27 -11.64
N GLY A 253 -18.72 -1.47 -10.42
CA GLY A 253 -18.70 -2.76 -9.74
C GLY A 253 -17.38 -3.12 -9.07
N THR A 254 -16.43 -2.18 -9.04
CA THR A 254 -15.20 -2.32 -8.24
C THR A 254 -15.55 -2.36 -6.75
N LYS A 255 -14.81 -3.14 -6.00
CA LYS A 255 -14.92 -3.28 -4.55
C LYS A 255 -13.63 -2.85 -3.86
N ASP A 256 -13.74 -2.44 -2.61
CA ASP A 256 -12.56 -2.33 -1.74
C ASP A 256 -11.99 -3.72 -1.39
N ILE A 257 -10.88 -3.77 -0.68
CA ILE A 257 -10.23 -5.05 -0.28
C ILE A 257 -11.06 -5.89 0.70
N CYS A 258 -12.11 -5.36 1.28
CA CYS A 258 -13.04 -6.07 2.17
C CYS A 258 -14.33 -6.51 1.46
N GLY A 259 -14.45 -6.23 0.16
CA GLY A 259 -15.56 -6.64 -0.67
C GLY A 259 -16.74 -5.66 -0.71
N THR A 260 -16.60 -4.45 -0.14
CA THR A 260 -17.62 -3.39 -0.24
C THR A 260 -17.55 -2.71 -1.61
N THR A 261 -18.67 -2.58 -2.29
CA THR A 261 -18.75 -1.93 -3.61
C THR A 261 -18.53 -0.41 -3.47
N LEU A 262 -17.74 0.16 -4.38
CA LEU A 262 -17.42 1.59 -4.49
C LEU A 262 -18.57 2.38 -5.08
#